data_effcfa53464726b9a72306f98ab6751b
#
_entry.id   effcfa53464726b9a72306f98ab6751b
#
_cell.length_a   1.000
_cell.length_b   1.000
_cell.length_c   1.000
_cell.angle_alpha   90.00
_cell.angle_beta   90.00
_cell.angle_gamma   90.00
#
_symmetry.space_group_name_H-M   'P 1'
#
loop_
_entity.id
_entity.type
_entity.pdbx_description
1 polymer ?
#
loop_
_entity_poly.entity_id
_entity_poly.type
_entity_poly.pdbx_seq_one_letter_code
_entity_poly.pdbx_strand_id
1 'polypeptide(L)'
;TILVSLILNIVIDRNYYPVIEAKNSNMRHRPIGIGVQGLADAFIALRLPFTSDEAKQLNQDIFETIYFAAVTSSMEEATEDGPYQSYEGSPISEGKFQHNLWGLKDEELSGLWDWGQLRKEVLKNGVRNSLLVAPMPTASTSQILGNNECFEPYTSNIYTRRVLSGEFIVVNKHLLEDLVELGLWNEGLKQDIMRANGSIQHIDAIPQDIKELYK
;
A
#
# COMPACT_ATOMS: atom_id res chain seq x y z
N THR A 1 0.83 -8.68 -7.51
CA THR A 1 0.02 -9.26 -6.42
C THR A 1 -0.01 -10.79 -6.51
N ILE A 2 -0.43 -11.40 -7.62
CA ILE A 2 -0.53 -12.87 -7.80
C ILE A 2 0.75 -13.60 -7.39
N LEU A 3 1.90 -13.23 -7.96
CA LEU A 3 3.19 -13.84 -7.63
C LEU A 3 3.54 -13.72 -6.13
N VAL A 4 3.21 -12.59 -5.50
CA VAL A 4 3.45 -12.39 -4.07
C VAL A 4 2.57 -13.32 -3.23
N SER A 5 1.30 -13.52 -3.59
CA SER A 5 0.41 -14.48 -2.93
C SER A 5 0.99 -15.89 -2.96
N LEU A 6 1.43 -16.36 -4.13
CA LEU A 6 2.07 -17.68 -4.30
C LEU A 6 3.31 -17.83 -3.41
N ILE A 7 4.21 -16.84 -3.42
CA ILE A 7 5.43 -16.85 -2.60
C ILE A 7 5.07 -16.92 -1.11
N LEU A 8 4.11 -16.13 -0.65
CA LEU A 8 3.71 -16.11 0.77
C LEU A 8 3.06 -17.42 1.21
N ASN A 9 2.30 -18.11 0.35
CA ASN A 9 1.79 -19.44 0.65
C ASN A 9 2.92 -20.47 0.77
N ILE A 10 3.93 -20.43 -0.10
CA ILE A 10 5.13 -21.27 0.03
C ILE A 10 5.86 -20.97 1.36
N VAL A 11 5.93 -19.72 1.78
CA VAL A 11 6.53 -19.34 3.07
C VAL A 11 5.75 -19.98 4.23
N ILE A 12 4.41 -19.93 4.23
CA ILE A 12 3.60 -20.60 5.27
C ILE A 12 3.96 -22.09 5.36
N ASP A 13 4.09 -22.77 4.23
CA ASP A 13 4.34 -24.22 4.20
C ASP A 13 5.76 -24.62 4.60
N ARG A 14 6.75 -23.77 4.29
CA ARG A 14 8.18 -24.09 4.47
C ARG A 14 8.86 -23.39 5.64
N ASN A 15 8.21 -22.42 6.27
CA ASN A 15 8.81 -21.63 7.34
C ASN A 15 9.03 -22.47 8.59
N TYR A 16 10.04 -22.10 9.36
CA TYR A 16 10.25 -22.64 10.70
C TYR A 16 9.32 -21.92 11.70
N TYR A 17 8.57 -22.71 12.45
CA TYR A 17 7.68 -22.21 13.49
C TYR A 17 8.31 -22.46 14.86
N PRO A 18 8.54 -21.40 15.67
CA PRO A 18 9.21 -21.53 16.96
C PRO A 18 8.38 -22.31 18.00
N VAL A 19 7.06 -22.32 17.86
CA VAL A 19 6.11 -23.01 18.75
C VAL A 19 5.00 -23.66 17.92
N ILE A 20 4.44 -24.76 18.45
CA ILE A 20 3.44 -25.56 17.73
C ILE A 20 2.14 -24.79 17.53
N GLU A 21 1.77 -23.92 18.46
CA GLU A 21 0.57 -23.07 18.38
C GLU A 21 0.62 -22.12 17.18
N ALA A 22 1.78 -21.53 16.93
CA ALA A 22 1.99 -20.66 15.76
C ALA A 22 1.83 -21.46 14.44
N LYS A 23 2.42 -22.68 14.39
CA LYS A 23 2.26 -23.56 13.24
C LYS A 23 0.79 -23.93 13.02
N ASN A 24 0.10 -24.37 14.07
CA ASN A 24 -1.31 -24.77 13.99
C ASN A 24 -2.20 -23.61 13.51
N SER A 25 -1.98 -22.41 14.01
CA SER A 25 -2.72 -21.23 13.60
C SER A 25 -2.49 -20.88 12.13
N ASN A 26 -1.20 -20.82 11.72
CA ASN A 26 -0.86 -20.47 10.34
C ASN A 26 -1.34 -21.52 9.34
N MET A 27 -1.17 -22.80 9.63
CA MET A 27 -1.64 -23.88 8.74
C MET A 27 -3.16 -23.95 8.65
N ARG A 28 -3.87 -23.64 9.75
CA ARG A 28 -5.33 -23.64 9.81
C ARG A 28 -5.97 -22.48 9.05
N HIS A 29 -5.42 -21.28 9.20
CA HIS A 29 -6.04 -20.05 8.69
C HIS A 29 -5.32 -19.48 7.46
N ARG A 30 -4.06 -19.84 7.23
CA ARG A 30 -3.21 -19.38 6.12
C ARG A 30 -3.30 -17.86 5.87
N PRO A 31 -3.15 -17.01 6.90
CA PRO A 31 -3.23 -15.56 6.70
C PRO A 31 -1.98 -15.05 6.01
N ILE A 32 -2.16 -14.20 5.01
CA ILE A 32 -1.09 -13.40 4.41
C ILE A 32 -1.43 -11.92 4.51
N GLY A 33 -0.44 -11.04 4.38
CA GLY A 33 -0.63 -9.59 4.40
C GLY A 33 0.15 -8.95 3.27
N ILE A 34 -0.54 -8.57 2.20
CA ILE A 34 0.03 -7.85 1.07
C ILE A 34 -0.21 -6.36 1.31
N GLY A 35 0.82 -5.56 1.25
CA GLY A 35 0.77 -4.11 1.38
C GLY A 35 1.58 -3.41 0.32
N VAL A 36 1.58 -2.09 0.37
CA VAL A 36 2.31 -1.21 -0.55
C VAL A 36 3.26 -0.30 0.23
N GLN A 37 4.21 0.29 -0.46
CA GLN A 37 5.02 1.40 -0.01
C GLN A 37 5.32 2.33 -1.19
N GLY A 38 5.54 3.61 -0.92
CA GLY A 38 5.83 4.59 -1.95
C GLY A 38 4.59 5.08 -2.72
N LEU A 39 3.39 5.01 -2.14
CA LEU A 39 2.19 5.54 -2.81
C LEU A 39 2.29 7.06 -3.02
N ALA A 40 2.80 7.80 -2.03
CA ALA A 40 3.03 9.24 -2.15
C ALA A 40 4.06 9.56 -3.24
N ASP A 41 5.13 8.77 -3.35
CA ASP A 41 6.13 8.89 -4.43
C ASP A 41 5.48 8.67 -5.80
N ALA A 42 4.60 7.68 -5.93
CA ALA A 42 3.87 7.42 -7.17
C ALA A 42 2.97 8.61 -7.56
N PHE A 43 2.25 9.19 -6.62
CA PHE A 43 1.42 10.37 -6.87
C PHE A 43 2.26 11.57 -7.32
N ILE A 44 3.39 11.83 -6.65
CA ILE A 44 4.30 12.90 -7.03
C ILE A 44 4.86 12.67 -8.45
N ALA A 45 5.29 11.45 -8.76
CA ALA A 45 5.80 11.10 -10.09
C ALA A 45 4.74 11.28 -11.20
N LEU A 46 3.46 11.07 -10.87
CA LEU A 46 2.32 11.32 -11.75
C LEU A 46 1.83 12.78 -11.71
N ARG A 47 2.48 13.64 -10.92
CA ARG A 47 2.10 15.06 -10.72
C ARG A 47 0.69 15.23 -10.15
N LEU A 48 0.26 14.30 -9.31
CA LEU A 48 -1.03 14.32 -8.62
C LEU A 48 -0.85 14.80 -7.18
N PRO A 49 -1.41 15.95 -6.79
CA PRO A 49 -1.47 16.34 -5.39
C PRO A 49 -2.17 15.27 -4.56
N PHE A 50 -1.61 14.92 -3.39
CA PHE A 50 -2.10 13.81 -2.56
C PHE A 50 -3.60 13.92 -2.21
N THR A 51 -4.12 15.13 -2.10
CA THR A 51 -5.52 15.43 -1.76
C THR A 51 -6.41 15.65 -2.97
N SER A 52 -5.90 15.49 -4.20
CA SER A 52 -6.71 15.67 -5.42
C SER A 52 -7.72 14.55 -5.64
N ASP A 53 -8.77 14.81 -6.41
CA ASP A 53 -9.77 13.79 -6.75
C ASP A 53 -9.16 12.71 -7.67
N GLU A 54 -8.21 13.08 -8.51
CA GLU A 54 -7.47 12.15 -9.37
C GLU A 54 -6.60 11.18 -8.53
N ALA A 55 -5.91 11.67 -7.50
CA ALA A 55 -5.15 10.83 -6.58
C ALA A 55 -6.07 9.90 -5.79
N LYS A 56 -7.23 10.38 -5.36
CA LYS A 56 -8.25 9.58 -4.68
C LYS A 56 -8.79 8.46 -5.58
N GLN A 57 -9.09 8.77 -6.85
CA GLN A 57 -9.54 7.76 -7.81
C GLN A 57 -8.45 6.73 -8.07
N LEU A 58 -7.23 7.16 -8.33
CA LEU A 58 -6.09 6.26 -8.55
C LEU A 58 -5.83 5.37 -7.33
N ASN A 59 -5.94 5.91 -6.11
CA ASN A 59 -5.84 5.12 -4.89
C ASN A 59 -6.89 4.01 -4.83
N GLN A 60 -8.14 4.33 -5.14
CA GLN A 60 -9.22 3.34 -5.20
C GLN A 60 -8.89 2.24 -6.22
N ASP A 61 -8.49 2.61 -7.42
CA ASP A 61 -8.18 1.68 -8.51
C ASP A 61 -7.00 0.76 -8.15
N ILE A 62 -5.97 1.30 -7.50
CA ILE A 62 -4.80 0.53 -7.05
C ILE A 62 -5.22 -0.52 -6.01
N PHE A 63 -5.91 -0.12 -4.95
CA PHE A 63 -6.26 -1.04 -3.87
C PHE A 63 -7.34 -2.03 -4.26
N GLU A 64 -8.29 -1.63 -5.09
CA GLU A 64 -9.26 -2.55 -5.67
C GLU A 64 -8.57 -3.61 -6.53
N THR A 65 -7.65 -3.21 -7.41
CA THR A 65 -6.85 -4.12 -8.24
C THR A 65 -6.02 -5.09 -7.41
N ILE A 66 -5.36 -4.60 -6.35
CA ILE A 66 -4.57 -5.45 -5.44
C ILE A 66 -5.47 -6.49 -4.78
N TYR A 67 -6.63 -6.08 -4.26
CA TYR A 67 -7.53 -6.98 -3.57
C TYR A 67 -8.16 -7.99 -4.53
N PHE A 68 -8.63 -7.56 -5.70
CA PHE A 68 -9.15 -8.45 -6.73
C PHE A 68 -8.13 -9.51 -7.12
N ALA A 69 -6.90 -9.11 -7.43
CA ALA A 69 -5.83 -10.02 -7.83
C ALA A 69 -5.40 -10.96 -6.68
N ALA A 70 -5.46 -10.51 -5.43
CA ALA A 70 -5.16 -11.35 -4.27
C ALA A 70 -6.23 -12.42 -4.05
N VAL A 71 -7.51 -12.06 -4.16
CA VAL A 71 -8.63 -13.02 -4.06
C VAL A 71 -8.58 -14.02 -5.21
N THR A 72 -8.32 -13.56 -6.43
CA THR A 72 -8.19 -14.42 -7.62
C THR A 72 -7.09 -15.46 -7.42
N SER A 73 -5.89 -15.03 -7.05
CA SER A 73 -4.77 -15.95 -6.80
C SER A 73 -5.09 -16.96 -5.69
N SER A 74 -5.69 -16.51 -4.60
CA SER A 74 -6.07 -17.37 -3.48
C SER A 74 -7.17 -18.39 -3.85
N MET A 75 -8.07 -18.02 -4.74
CA MET A 75 -9.09 -18.91 -5.30
C MET A 75 -8.46 -19.94 -6.25
N GLU A 76 -7.55 -19.52 -7.13
CA GLU A 76 -6.80 -20.42 -8.02
C GLU A 76 -6.00 -21.46 -7.24
N GLU A 77 -5.26 -21.03 -6.19
CA GLU A 77 -4.54 -21.95 -5.31
C GLU A 77 -5.48 -22.91 -4.55
N ALA A 78 -6.68 -22.44 -4.14
CA ALA A 78 -7.67 -23.30 -3.50
C ALA A 78 -8.24 -24.37 -4.46
N THR A 79 -8.22 -24.13 -5.76
CA THR A 79 -8.65 -25.11 -6.76
C THR A 79 -7.73 -26.35 -6.79
N GLU A 80 -6.45 -26.16 -6.49
CA GLU A 80 -5.43 -27.21 -6.47
C GLU A 80 -5.30 -27.84 -5.08
N ASP A 81 -5.15 -27.02 -4.04
CA ASP A 81 -4.78 -27.43 -2.68
C ASP A 81 -5.93 -27.40 -1.67
N GLY A 82 -7.13 -27.00 -2.11
CA GLY A 82 -8.31 -26.80 -1.26
C GLY A 82 -8.28 -25.47 -0.47
N PRO A 83 -9.43 -25.05 0.06
CA PRO A 83 -9.55 -23.84 0.87
C PRO A 83 -8.83 -24.00 2.22
N TYR A 84 -8.60 -22.85 2.93
CA TYR A 84 -8.06 -22.91 4.29
C TYR A 84 -9.06 -23.61 5.23
N GLN A 85 -8.54 -24.28 6.28
CA GLN A 85 -9.34 -25.20 7.11
C GLN A 85 -10.57 -24.57 7.80
N SER A 86 -10.50 -23.28 8.14
CA SER A 86 -11.63 -22.55 8.75
C SER A 86 -12.42 -21.71 7.75
N TYR A 87 -12.47 -22.10 6.49
CA TYR A 87 -13.18 -21.39 5.42
C TYR A 87 -14.69 -21.37 5.64
N GLU A 88 -15.27 -22.50 6.01
CA GLU A 88 -16.71 -22.65 6.21
C GLU A 88 -17.23 -21.73 7.34
N GLY A 89 -18.30 -21.00 7.06
CA GLY A 89 -18.89 -20.02 7.98
C GLY A 89 -18.16 -18.68 8.01
N SER A 90 -17.13 -18.49 7.20
CA SER A 90 -16.48 -17.19 7.01
C SER A 90 -17.31 -16.30 6.07
N PRO A 91 -17.20 -14.96 6.16
CA PRO A 91 -17.92 -14.07 5.23
C PRO A 91 -17.66 -14.37 3.76
N ILE A 92 -16.42 -14.72 3.41
CA ILE A 92 -16.06 -15.03 2.03
C ILE A 92 -16.67 -16.35 1.54
N SER A 93 -16.93 -17.31 2.45
CA SER A 93 -17.68 -18.55 2.11
C SER A 93 -19.15 -18.28 1.80
N GLU A 94 -19.68 -17.15 2.24
CA GLU A 94 -21.01 -16.63 1.90
C GLU A 94 -20.99 -15.70 0.67
N GLY A 95 -19.85 -15.58 -0.01
CA GLY A 95 -19.65 -14.68 -1.15
C GLY A 95 -19.56 -13.19 -0.78
N LYS A 96 -19.28 -12.87 0.49
CA LYS A 96 -19.11 -11.49 0.96
C LYS A 96 -17.63 -11.11 0.93
N PHE A 97 -17.28 -10.21 0.03
CA PHE A 97 -15.94 -9.61 -0.04
C PHE A 97 -15.82 -8.45 0.95
N GLN A 98 -14.61 -7.94 1.15
CA GLN A 98 -14.35 -6.86 2.12
C GLN A 98 -15.20 -5.61 1.86
N HIS A 99 -15.36 -5.19 0.61
CA HIS A 99 -16.21 -4.04 0.25
C HIS A 99 -17.68 -4.26 0.63
N ASN A 100 -18.19 -5.49 0.53
CA ASN A 100 -19.55 -5.81 0.98
C ASN A 100 -19.69 -5.72 2.51
N LEU A 101 -18.63 -6.05 3.27
CA LEU A 101 -18.60 -5.87 4.73
C LEU A 101 -18.58 -4.38 5.13
N TRP A 102 -18.09 -3.51 4.26
CA TRP A 102 -18.18 -2.04 4.42
C TRP A 102 -19.50 -1.43 3.94
N GLY A 103 -20.42 -2.26 3.44
CA GLY A 103 -21.72 -1.84 2.95
C GLY A 103 -21.74 -1.37 1.50
N LEU A 104 -20.62 -1.54 0.77
CA LEU A 104 -20.55 -1.21 -0.65
C LEU A 104 -21.02 -2.38 -1.50
N LYS A 105 -21.68 -2.07 -2.62
CA LYS A 105 -22.07 -3.04 -3.65
C LYS A 105 -21.03 -3.05 -4.77
N ASP A 106 -21.03 -4.12 -5.56
CA ASP A 106 -20.09 -4.27 -6.69
C ASP A 106 -20.23 -3.15 -7.73
N GLU A 107 -21.44 -2.63 -7.93
CA GLU A 107 -21.74 -1.54 -8.87
C GLU A 107 -21.21 -0.18 -8.41
N GLU A 108 -20.82 -0.05 -7.15
CA GLU A 108 -20.26 1.18 -6.54
C GLU A 108 -18.73 1.21 -6.60
N LEU A 109 -18.10 0.16 -7.13
CA LEU A 109 -16.66 0.05 -7.31
C LEU A 109 -16.22 0.70 -8.64
N SER A 110 -14.92 0.56 -8.98
CA SER A 110 -14.34 1.21 -10.17
C SER A 110 -14.90 0.72 -11.50
N GLY A 111 -15.50 -0.48 -11.53
CA GLY A 111 -15.91 -1.16 -12.76
C GLY A 111 -14.77 -1.78 -13.58
N LEU A 112 -13.54 -1.75 -13.07
CA LEU A 112 -12.36 -2.34 -13.73
C LEU A 112 -12.38 -3.87 -13.72
N TRP A 113 -13.06 -4.50 -12.73
CA TRP A 113 -12.97 -5.91 -12.45
C TRP A 113 -14.35 -6.57 -12.34
N ASP A 114 -14.46 -7.80 -12.83
CA ASP A 114 -15.70 -8.61 -12.74
C ASP A 114 -15.80 -9.34 -11.38
N TRP A 115 -16.23 -8.59 -10.36
CA TRP A 115 -16.48 -9.12 -9.02
C TRP A 115 -17.58 -10.19 -9.00
N GLY A 116 -18.56 -10.08 -9.90
CA GLY A 116 -19.64 -11.04 -10.01
C GLY A 116 -19.16 -12.42 -10.47
N GLN A 117 -18.26 -12.46 -11.45
CA GLN A 117 -17.64 -13.71 -11.91
C GLN A 117 -16.72 -14.29 -10.84
N LEU A 118 -15.85 -13.48 -10.24
CA LEU A 118 -14.94 -13.92 -9.17
C LEU A 118 -15.71 -14.49 -7.98
N ARG A 119 -16.85 -13.90 -7.60
CA ARG A 119 -17.72 -14.42 -6.53
C ARG A 119 -18.25 -15.84 -6.83
N LYS A 120 -18.67 -16.09 -8.04
CA LYS A 120 -19.11 -17.43 -8.46
C LYS A 120 -18.00 -18.47 -8.34
N GLU A 121 -16.80 -18.10 -8.73
CA GLU A 121 -15.61 -18.96 -8.65
C GLU A 121 -15.18 -19.20 -7.20
N VAL A 122 -15.19 -18.18 -6.37
CA VAL A 122 -14.89 -18.29 -4.92
C VAL A 122 -15.92 -19.17 -4.21
N LEU A 123 -17.22 -19.03 -4.50
CA LEU A 123 -18.27 -19.88 -3.92
C LEU A 123 -18.14 -21.34 -4.33
N LYS A 124 -17.59 -21.60 -5.52
CA LYS A 124 -17.37 -22.94 -6.04
C LYS A 124 -16.11 -23.61 -5.49
N ASN A 125 -15.01 -22.87 -5.44
CA ASN A 125 -13.66 -23.42 -5.19
C ASN A 125 -13.12 -23.07 -3.79
N GLY A 126 -13.69 -22.07 -3.12
CA GLY A 126 -13.13 -21.48 -1.90
C GLY A 126 -11.96 -20.55 -2.18
N VAL A 127 -11.26 -20.17 -1.13
CA VAL A 127 -9.98 -19.43 -1.17
C VAL A 127 -8.96 -20.06 -0.23
N ARG A 128 -7.69 -19.99 -0.60
CA ARG A 128 -6.57 -20.62 0.13
C ARG A 128 -6.19 -19.87 1.42
N ASN A 129 -6.50 -18.57 1.51
CA ASN A 129 -6.06 -17.66 2.57
C ASN A 129 -7.24 -16.99 3.28
N SER A 130 -7.19 -16.91 4.60
CA SER A 130 -8.23 -16.23 5.40
C SER A 130 -8.11 -14.70 5.38
N LEU A 131 -6.88 -14.19 5.23
CA LEU A 131 -6.55 -12.77 5.09
C LEU A 131 -5.60 -12.60 3.92
N LEU A 132 -5.70 -11.50 3.21
CA LEU A 132 -4.97 -11.27 1.96
C LEU A 132 -4.22 -9.94 1.92
N VAL A 133 -4.91 -8.83 2.19
CA VAL A 133 -4.35 -7.49 2.12
C VAL A 133 -4.26 -6.89 3.51
N ALA A 134 -3.08 -6.46 3.89
CA ALA A 134 -2.80 -5.80 5.16
C ALA A 134 -1.64 -4.82 4.97
N PRO A 135 -1.89 -3.56 4.63
CA PRO A 135 -0.85 -2.55 4.54
C PRO A 135 -0.10 -2.41 5.86
N MET A 136 1.22 -2.57 5.78
CA MET A 136 2.13 -2.48 6.92
C MET A 136 2.84 -1.12 6.92
N PRO A 137 3.37 -0.64 8.06
CA PRO A 137 4.08 0.65 8.14
C PRO A 137 5.32 0.76 7.25
N THR A 138 5.98 -0.34 6.89
CA THR A 138 7.17 -0.42 6.02
C THR A 138 8.35 0.45 6.45
N ALA A 139 8.48 0.74 7.76
CA ALA A 139 9.44 1.70 8.31
C ALA A 139 10.92 1.45 7.94
N SER A 140 11.32 0.18 7.76
CA SER A 140 12.68 -0.18 7.38
C SER A 140 12.83 -0.39 5.88
N THR A 141 11.88 -1.08 5.25
CA THR A 141 11.94 -1.42 3.82
C THR A 141 11.80 -0.19 2.94
N SER A 142 10.98 0.78 3.32
CA SER A 142 10.86 2.06 2.62
C SER A 142 12.19 2.83 2.60
N GLN A 143 12.94 2.79 3.69
CA GLN A 143 14.26 3.43 3.77
C GLN A 143 15.29 2.74 2.88
N ILE A 144 15.27 1.41 2.82
CA ILE A 144 16.16 0.63 1.96
C ILE A 144 15.91 0.95 0.49
N LEU A 145 14.64 1.06 0.08
CA LEU A 145 14.22 1.34 -1.29
C LEU A 145 14.18 2.84 -1.63
N GLY A 146 14.31 3.73 -0.64
CA GLY A 146 14.35 5.17 -0.85
C GLY A 146 13.02 5.78 -1.29
N ASN A 147 11.90 5.25 -0.78
CA ASN A 147 10.56 5.82 -0.97
C ASN A 147 9.88 6.11 0.36
N ASN A 148 8.71 6.74 0.32
CA ASN A 148 7.93 7.02 1.53
C ASN A 148 7.27 5.75 2.08
N GLU A 149 6.90 5.80 3.35
CA GLU A 149 6.36 4.67 4.08
C GLU A 149 4.92 4.33 3.62
N CYS A 150 4.63 3.06 3.39
CA CYS A 150 3.30 2.53 3.12
C CYS A 150 2.51 3.36 2.10
N PHE A 151 1.29 3.75 2.44
CA PHE A 151 0.41 4.66 1.70
C PHE A 151 0.36 6.07 2.32
N GLU A 152 1.28 6.36 3.25
CA GLU A 152 1.31 7.63 3.98
C GLU A 152 1.74 8.79 3.07
N PRO A 153 1.20 10.02 3.28
CA PRO A 153 1.74 11.22 2.66
C PRO A 153 3.12 11.57 3.24
N TYR A 154 3.88 12.39 2.55
CA TYR A 154 5.04 13.04 3.16
C TYR A 154 4.56 14.02 4.25
N THR A 155 5.02 13.83 5.48
CA THR A 155 4.64 14.67 6.62
C THR A 155 5.46 15.94 6.71
N SER A 156 6.63 15.96 6.08
CA SER A 156 7.52 17.11 5.98
C SER A 156 8.48 16.93 4.82
N ASN A 157 8.84 18.01 4.12
CA ASN A 157 9.80 17.95 3.02
C ASN A 157 11.26 17.99 3.50
N ILE A 158 11.53 18.44 4.73
CA ILE A 158 12.86 18.37 5.37
C ILE A 158 12.64 18.08 6.85
N TYR A 159 13.25 17.00 7.36
CA TYR A 159 13.17 16.64 8.78
C TYR A 159 14.44 15.95 9.28
N THR A 160 14.63 15.91 10.58
CA THR A 160 15.72 15.16 11.21
C THR A 160 15.24 13.79 11.61
N ARG A 161 15.91 12.76 11.09
CA ARG A 161 15.67 11.37 11.48
C ARG A 161 16.70 10.95 12.51
N ARG A 162 16.24 10.45 13.66
CA ARG A 162 17.08 9.86 14.70
C ARG A 162 17.08 8.35 14.60
N VAL A 163 18.24 7.76 14.53
CA VAL A 163 18.47 6.31 14.56
C VAL A 163 19.62 6.01 15.53
N LEU A 164 19.84 4.73 15.85
CA LEU A 164 20.90 4.33 16.79
C LEU A 164 22.31 4.83 16.38
N SER A 165 22.56 4.98 15.09
CA SER A 165 23.85 5.44 14.55
C SER A 165 24.00 6.97 14.50
N GLY A 166 22.95 7.74 14.84
CA GLY A 166 23.03 9.21 14.83
C GLY A 166 21.77 9.90 14.32
N GLU A 167 21.92 11.20 14.01
CA GLU A 167 20.86 12.04 13.45
C GLU A 167 21.20 12.39 11.99
N PHE A 168 20.21 12.26 11.11
CA PHE A 168 20.36 12.52 9.69
C PHE A 168 19.29 13.49 9.22
N ILE A 169 19.67 14.49 8.43
CA ILE A 169 18.70 15.35 7.74
C ILE A 169 18.21 14.60 6.51
N VAL A 170 16.91 14.40 6.43
CA VAL A 170 16.23 13.78 5.29
C VAL A 170 15.49 14.88 4.53
N VAL A 171 15.68 14.91 3.21
CA VAL A 171 15.02 15.83 2.30
C VAL A 171 14.13 15.02 1.36
N ASN A 172 12.93 15.52 1.08
CA ASN A 172 12.10 14.95 0.03
C ASN A 172 12.82 15.12 -1.32
N LYS A 173 13.31 14.01 -1.86
CA LYS A 173 14.13 13.99 -3.07
C LYS A 173 13.39 14.56 -4.29
N HIS A 174 12.09 14.30 -4.40
CA HIS A 174 11.27 14.79 -5.51
C HIS A 174 11.16 16.32 -5.50
N LEU A 175 10.89 16.91 -4.32
CA LEU A 175 10.90 18.37 -4.18
C LEU A 175 12.28 18.97 -4.48
N LEU A 176 13.35 18.32 -4.02
CA LEU A 176 14.70 18.76 -4.31
C LEU A 176 14.97 18.78 -5.82
N GLU A 177 14.61 17.70 -6.53
CA GLU A 177 14.74 17.59 -7.98
C GLU A 177 13.97 18.70 -8.70
N ASP A 178 12.69 18.90 -8.36
CA ASP A 178 11.87 19.96 -8.93
C ASP A 178 12.45 21.36 -8.70
N LEU A 179 12.93 21.65 -7.48
CA LEU A 179 13.51 22.95 -7.17
C LEU A 179 14.87 23.20 -7.86
N VAL A 180 15.65 22.14 -8.08
CA VAL A 180 16.90 22.19 -8.86
C VAL A 180 16.60 22.46 -10.32
N GLU A 181 15.63 21.75 -10.93
CA GLU A 181 15.21 21.96 -12.32
C GLU A 181 14.68 23.38 -12.56
N LEU A 182 13.96 23.93 -11.59
CA LEU A 182 13.47 25.32 -11.63
C LEU A 182 14.57 26.38 -11.37
N GLY A 183 15.80 25.96 -11.03
CA GLY A 183 16.90 26.86 -10.68
C GLY A 183 16.68 27.62 -9.36
N LEU A 184 15.77 27.16 -8.50
CA LEU A 184 15.41 27.82 -7.25
C LEU A 184 16.24 27.31 -6.06
N TRP A 185 16.79 26.09 -6.14
CA TRP A 185 17.50 25.48 -5.03
C TRP A 185 18.79 26.22 -4.68
N ASN A 186 18.88 26.75 -3.47
CA ASN A 186 20.05 27.38 -2.90
C ASN A 186 20.03 27.28 -1.36
N GLU A 187 21.11 27.67 -0.69
CA GLU A 187 21.22 27.58 0.76
C GLU A 187 20.17 28.45 1.51
N GLY A 188 19.81 29.63 0.96
CA GLY A 188 18.78 30.51 1.51
C GLY A 188 17.41 29.79 1.52
N LEU A 189 16.99 29.25 0.38
CA LEU A 189 15.73 28.52 0.24
C LEU A 189 15.68 27.31 1.18
N LYS A 190 16.76 26.54 1.26
CA LYS A 190 16.87 25.40 2.18
C LYS A 190 16.63 25.85 3.65
N GLN A 191 17.25 26.95 4.07
CA GLN A 191 17.07 27.50 5.43
C GLN A 191 15.62 27.95 5.66
N ASP A 192 14.97 28.55 4.68
CA ASP A 192 13.57 28.98 4.78
C ASP A 192 12.62 27.78 4.91
N ILE A 193 12.85 26.71 4.14
CA ILE A 193 12.08 25.46 4.27
C ILE A 193 12.31 24.83 5.66
N MET A 194 13.55 24.81 6.17
CA MET A 194 13.86 24.30 7.50
C MET A 194 13.17 25.11 8.62
N ARG A 195 13.19 26.44 8.55
CA ARG A 195 12.50 27.33 9.50
C ARG A 195 11.01 27.12 9.54
N ALA A 196 10.43 26.71 8.41
CA ALA A 196 9.01 26.41 8.27
C ALA A 196 8.67 24.92 8.54
N ASN A 197 9.56 24.19 9.22
CA ASN A 197 9.38 22.76 9.51
C ASN A 197 9.11 21.90 8.27
N GLY A 198 9.74 22.23 7.16
CA GLY A 198 9.61 21.50 5.89
C GLY A 198 8.47 21.96 4.98
N SER A 199 7.68 22.96 5.37
CA SER A 199 6.64 23.53 4.53
C SER A 199 7.23 24.50 3.50
N ILE A 200 6.68 24.47 2.28
CA ILE A 200 7.04 25.41 1.19
C ILE A 200 5.91 26.40 0.88
N GLN A 201 4.80 26.33 1.59
CA GLN A 201 3.57 27.06 1.25
C GLN A 201 3.71 28.58 1.28
N HIS A 202 4.57 29.11 2.15
CA HIS A 202 4.81 30.54 2.38
C HIS A 202 5.95 31.13 1.53
N ILE A 203 6.61 30.33 0.67
CA ILE A 203 7.76 30.78 -0.12
C ILE A 203 7.27 31.26 -1.49
N ASP A 204 7.21 32.57 -1.69
CA ASP A 204 6.63 33.19 -2.89
C ASP A 204 7.31 32.80 -4.20
N ALA A 205 8.62 32.52 -4.13
CA ALA A 205 9.41 32.12 -5.31
C ALA A 205 9.04 30.75 -5.88
N ILE A 206 8.34 29.90 -5.12
CA ILE A 206 7.94 28.56 -5.56
C ILE A 206 6.59 28.64 -6.29
N PRO A 207 6.47 28.08 -7.50
CA PRO A 207 5.22 28.04 -8.26
C PRO A 207 4.08 27.35 -7.51
N GLN A 208 2.84 27.77 -7.79
CA GLN A 208 1.67 27.30 -7.04
C GLN A 208 1.38 25.80 -7.25
N ASP A 209 1.58 25.27 -8.45
CA ASP A 209 1.45 23.86 -8.78
C ASP A 209 2.42 22.97 -7.97
N ILE A 210 3.65 23.46 -7.77
CA ILE A 210 4.63 22.78 -6.90
C ILE A 210 4.17 22.84 -5.43
N LYS A 211 3.65 23.98 -4.98
CA LYS A 211 3.11 24.10 -3.62
C LYS A 211 1.95 23.13 -3.37
N GLU A 212 1.07 22.95 -4.35
CA GLU A 212 -0.05 22.02 -4.24
C GLU A 212 0.40 20.56 -4.24
N LEU A 213 1.41 20.22 -5.05
CA LEU A 213 1.95 18.87 -5.13
C LEU A 213 2.63 18.43 -3.82
N TYR A 214 3.31 19.34 -3.14
CA TYR A 214 4.07 19.07 -1.90
C TYR A 214 3.44 19.70 -0.64
N LYS A 215 2.12 19.80 -0.62
CA LYS A 215 1.35 20.35 0.50
C LYS A 215 1.30 19.42 1.70
#